data_b729b597003b630d500e6de129e11930
#
_entry.id   b729b597003b630d500e6de129e11930
#
_cell.length_a   1.000
_cell.length_b   1.000
_cell.length_c   1.000
_cell.angle_alpha   90.00
_cell.angle_beta   90.00
_cell.angle_gamma   90.00
#
_symmetry.space_group_name_H-M   'P 1'
#
loop_
_entity.id
_entity.type
_entity.pdbx_description
1 polymer ?
#
loop_
_entity_poly.entity_id
_entity_poly.type
_entity_poly.pdbx_seq_one_letter_code
_entity_poly.pdbx_strand_id
1 'polypeptide(L)'
;MEQLDDNHHLTTKAVYDFKLVKLAIEQNDQKAYAELMNRYKDSVFYTMNKMCNNRDDADDLTIEAFGRAFKNLHQYNPSYAFSTWLFKIASNNAIDFLRKKKQKATLSLNVKVDSNEGVDFSSYIKSESLDPEEKFIRKQKIETIRLLVDNLKPKYKEMIELFYFQELSHEEISRKLNLPIGTIKAQLFRARELLFHALNHSKS
;
A
#
# COMPACT_ATOMS: atom_id res chain seq x y z
N MET A 1 -1.23 6.32 -33.09
CA MET A 1 0.23 6.15 -32.91
C MET A 1 0.79 7.40 -32.24
N GLU A 2 0.08 7.89 -31.20
CA GLU A 2 0.32 9.22 -30.60
C GLU A 2 -0.06 9.23 -29.10
N GLN A 3 0.63 8.44 -28.25
CA GLN A 3 0.50 8.51 -26.79
C GLN A 3 1.76 8.00 -26.07
N LEU A 4 2.93 8.06 -26.72
CA LEU A 4 4.20 7.58 -26.14
C LEU A 4 5.13 8.70 -25.62
N ASP A 5 4.76 9.98 -25.78
CA ASP A 5 5.70 11.08 -25.50
C ASP A 5 5.60 11.74 -24.12
N ASP A 6 4.64 11.34 -23.28
CA ASP A 6 4.47 11.99 -21.95
C ASP A 6 5.14 11.24 -20.78
N ASN A 7 5.92 10.20 -21.05
CA ASN A 7 6.52 9.33 -20.03
C ASN A 7 8.01 9.63 -19.71
N HIS A 8 8.45 10.86 -19.85
CA HIS A 8 9.85 11.26 -19.57
C HIS A 8 10.31 11.05 -18.11
N HIS A 9 9.44 10.62 -17.21
CA HIS A 9 9.76 10.37 -15.80
C HIS A 9 9.84 8.88 -15.39
N LEU A 10 9.57 7.95 -16.30
CA LEU A 10 9.59 6.53 -16.00
C LEU A 10 10.97 5.93 -16.24
N THR A 11 11.43 5.10 -15.29
CA THR A 11 12.66 4.32 -15.44
C THR A 11 12.53 3.29 -16.57
N THR A 12 13.64 2.85 -17.16
CA THR A 12 13.69 1.77 -18.17
C THR A 12 12.92 0.53 -17.72
N LYS A 13 12.99 0.23 -16.40
CA LYS A 13 12.23 -0.87 -15.78
C LYS A 13 10.72 -0.65 -15.88
N ALA A 14 10.24 0.55 -15.59
CA ALA A 14 8.81 0.88 -15.63
C ALA A 14 8.26 0.85 -17.07
N VAL A 15 9.06 1.27 -18.05
CA VAL A 15 8.70 1.17 -19.48
C VAL A 15 8.56 -0.29 -19.92
N TYR A 16 9.46 -1.17 -19.47
CA TYR A 16 9.37 -2.60 -19.76
C TYR A 16 8.16 -3.25 -19.11
N ASP A 17 7.90 -2.95 -17.83
CA ASP A 17 6.72 -3.44 -17.13
C ASP A 17 5.42 -3.00 -17.83
N PHE A 18 5.38 -1.76 -18.34
CA PHE A 18 4.23 -1.27 -19.11
C PHE A 18 4.00 -2.07 -20.39
N LYS A 19 5.08 -2.44 -21.12
CA LYS A 19 4.96 -3.31 -22.29
C LYS A 19 4.37 -4.67 -21.93
N LEU A 20 4.82 -5.28 -20.84
CA LEU A 20 4.29 -6.55 -20.36
C LEU A 20 2.81 -6.44 -19.97
N VAL A 21 2.43 -5.38 -19.25
CA VAL A 21 1.03 -5.12 -18.90
C VAL A 21 0.16 -5.00 -20.16
N LYS A 22 0.62 -4.27 -21.16
CA LYS A 22 -0.09 -4.11 -22.44
C LYS A 22 -0.29 -5.45 -23.15
N LEU A 23 0.75 -6.28 -23.25
CA LEU A 23 0.67 -7.63 -23.83
C LEU A 23 -0.29 -8.52 -23.04
N ALA A 24 -0.24 -8.47 -21.71
CA ALA A 24 -1.14 -9.24 -20.86
C ALA A 24 -2.61 -8.84 -21.06
N ILE A 25 -2.91 -7.54 -21.15
CA ILE A 25 -4.29 -7.05 -21.34
C ILE A 25 -4.79 -7.29 -22.75
N GLU A 26 -4.04 -6.90 -23.78
CA GLU A 26 -4.50 -6.89 -25.17
C GLU A 26 -4.48 -8.28 -25.83
N GLN A 27 -3.50 -9.12 -25.45
CA GLN A 27 -3.29 -10.42 -26.09
C GLN A 27 -3.53 -11.60 -25.14
N ASN A 28 -3.90 -11.32 -23.86
CA ASN A 28 -3.99 -12.33 -22.81
C ASN A 28 -2.73 -13.23 -22.74
N ASP A 29 -1.56 -12.60 -22.96
CA ASP A 29 -0.29 -13.31 -23.05
C ASP A 29 0.15 -13.85 -21.68
N GLN A 30 0.06 -15.16 -21.52
CA GLN A 30 0.45 -15.86 -20.29
C GLN A 30 1.93 -15.68 -19.94
N LYS A 31 2.80 -15.50 -20.95
CA LYS A 31 4.23 -15.24 -20.72
C LYS A 31 4.46 -13.86 -20.09
N ALA A 32 3.67 -12.86 -20.53
CA ALA A 32 3.72 -11.52 -19.94
C ALA A 32 3.28 -11.52 -18.47
N TYR A 33 2.21 -12.26 -18.13
CA TYR A 33 1.80 -12.45 -16.72
C TYR A 33 2.88 -13.15 -15.89
N ALA A 34 3.46 -14.24 -16.41
CA ALA A 34 4.52 -14.99 -15.74
C ALA A 34 5.77 -14.13 -15.50
N GLU A 35 6.14 -13.33 -16.49
CA GLU A 35 7.28 -12.42 -16.39
C GLU A 35 7.04 -11.34 -15.33
N LEU A 36 5.87 -10.69 -15.33
CA LEU A 36 5.49 -9.74 -14.29
C LEU A 36 5.53 -10.37 -12.89
N MET A 37 5.03 -11.59 -12.76
CA MET A 37 5.06 -12.33 -11.50
C MET A 37 6.51 -12.61 -11.06
N ASN A 38 7.35 -13.15 -11.93
CA ASN A 38 8.74 -13.49 -11.63
C ASN A 38 9.55 -12.26 -11.19
N ARG A 39 9.31 -11.12 -11.81
CA ARG A 39 10.02 -9.87 -11.49
C ARG A 39 9.73 -9.33 -10.10
N TYR A 40 8.54 -9.61 -9.55
CA TYR A 40 8.06 -8.98 -8.32
C TYR A 40 7.76 -9.95 -7.19
N LYS A 41 7.69 -11.27 -7.45
CA LYS A 41 7.30 -12.28 -6.47
C LYS A 41 8.09 -12.18 -5.17
N ASP A 42 9.42 -12.17 -5.27
CA ASP A 42 10.29 -12.17 -4.09
C ASP A 42 10.15 -10.86 -3.28
N SER A 43 10.03 -9.73 -3.97
CA SER A 43 9.87 -8.43 -3.31
C SER A 43 8.50 -8.30 -2.62
N VAL A 44 7.44 -8.82 -3.25
CA VAL A 44 6.10 -8.86 -2.64
C VAL A 44 6.10 -9.81 -1.46
N PHE A 45 6.62 -11.03 -1.62
CA PHE A 45 6.75 -12.00 -0.54
C PHE A 45 7.49 -11.42 0.67
N TYR A 46 8.66 -10.82 0.45
CA TYR A 46 9.43 -10.19 1.51
C TYR A 46 8.61 -9.14 2.26
N THR A 47 7.86 -8.31 1.54
CA THR A 47 6.98 -7.30 2.14
C THR A 47 5.85 -7.95 2.94
N MET A 48 5.19 -8.97 2.39
CA MET A 48 4.13 -9.70 3.09
C MET A 48 4.67 -10.38 4.34
N ASN A 49 5.84 -11.04 4.26
CA ASN A 49 6.47 -11.70 5.40
C ASN A 49 6.83 -10.72 6.52
N LYS A 50 7.29 -9.51 6.17
CA LYS A 50 7.51 -8.44 7.16
C LYS A 50 6.22 -7.94 7.81
N MET A 51 5.10 -7.93 7.09
CA MET A 51 3.81 -7.48 7.62
C MET A 51 3.15 -8.53 8.50
N CYS A 52 3.17 -9.82 8.09
CA CYS A 52 2.45 -10.89 8.81
C CYS A 52 3.30 -11.56 9.89
N ASN A 53 4.62 -11.48 9.79
CA ASN A 53 5.58 -12.21 10.62
C ASN A 53 5.31 -13.74 10.66
N ASN A 54 4.80 -14.28 9.54
CA ASN A 54 4.50 -15.67 9.33
C ASN A 54 4.70 -16.00 7.85
N ARG A 55 5.50 -17.05 7.56
CA ARG A 55 5.91 -17.39 6.20
C ARG A 55 4.76 -17.93 5.36
N ASP A 56 3.94 -18.81 5.95
CA ASP A 56 2.82 -19.43 5.23
C ASP A 56 1.75 -18.37 4.88
N ASP A 57 1.39 -17.51 5.85
CA ASP A 57 0.51 -16.38 5.60
C ASP A 57 1.08 -15.45 4.51
N ALA A 58 2.40 -15.25 4.48
CA ALA A 58 3.06 -14.39 3.49
C ALA A 58 3.04 -15.00 2.07
N ASP A 59 3.22 -16.31 1.96
CA ASP A 59 3.09 -17.02 0.69
C ASP A 59 1.67 -16.92 0.14
N ASP A 60 0.66 -17.18 0.97
CA ASP A 60 -0.75 -17.07 0.60
C ASP A 60 -1.11 -15.65 0.17
N LEU A 61 -0.71 -14.64 0.94
CA LEU A 61 -0.96 -13.22 0.63
C LEU A 61 -0.24 -12.78 -0.63
N THR A 62 0.93 -13.33 -0.92
CA THR A 62 1.66 -13.05 -2.16
C THR A 62 0.89 -13.57 -3.36
N ILE A 63 0.43 -14.81 -3.32
CA ILE A 63 -0.36 -15.42 -4.39
C ILE A 63 -1.67 -14.63 -4.58
N GLU A 64 -2.35 -14.32 -3.48
CA GLU A 64 -3.60 -13.57 -3.52
C GLU A 64 -3.41 -12.15 -4.08
N ALA A 65 -2.31 -11.47 -3.73
CA ALA A 65 -1.98 -10.15 -4.25
C ALA A 65 -1.82 -10.15 -5.78
N PHE A 66 -1.10 -11.14 -6.34
CA PHE A 66 -0.99 -11.29 -7.79
C PHE A 66 -2.32 -11.66 -8.44
N GLY A 67 -3.10 -12.56 -7.85
CA GLY A 67 -4.42 -12.91 -8.33
C GLY A 67 -5.36 -11.69 -8.41
N ARG A 68 -5.38 -10.85 -7.37
CA ARG A 68 -6.15 -9.61 -7.35
C ARG A 68 -5.60 -8.57 -8.36
N ALA A 69 -4.28 -8.45 -8.47
CA ALA A 69 -3.65 -7.55 -9.42
C ALA A 69 -3.98 -7.95 -10.86
N PHE A 70 -3.80 -9.20 -11.23
CA PHE A 70 -4.05 -9.67 -12.59
C PHE A 70 -5.53 -9.63 -12.96
N LYS A 71 -6.43 -9.98 -12.03
CA LYS A 71 -7.87 -9.83 -12.23
C LYS A 71 -8.27 -8.38 -12.53
N ASN A 72 -7.60 -7.40 -11.94
CA ASN A 72 -7.91 -5.98 -12.08
C ASN A 72 -6.86 -5.23 -12.94
N LEU A 73 -6.09 -5.94 -13.75
CA LEU A 73 -4.99 -5.36 -14.53
C LEU A 73 -5.46 -4.26 -15.49
N HIS A 74 -6.68 -4.37 -16.01
CA HIS A 74 -7.34 -3.37 -16.84
C HIS A 74 -7.60 -2.02 -16.12
N GLN A 75 -7.53 -1.99 -14.79
CA GLN A 75 -7.65 -0.76 -13.97
C GLN A 75 -6.29 -0.10 -13.69
N TYR A 76 -5.21 -0.71 -14.14
CA TYR A 76 -3.88 -0.12 -13.97
C TYR A 76 -3.75 1.16 -14.79
N ASN A 77 -3.32 2.23 -14.12
CA ASN A 77 -3.04 3.50 -14.77
C ASN A 77 -1.53 3.65 -15.01
N PRO A 78 -1.07 3.78 -16.26
CA PRO A 78 0.34 3.88 -16.61
C PRO A 78 1.03 5.17 -16.14
N SER A 79 0.30 6.15 -15.60
CA SER A 79 0.88 7.32 -14.95
C SER A 79 1.73 6.98 -13.71
N TYR A 80 1.62 5.75 -13.20
CA TYR A 80 2.40 5.24 -12.08
C TYR A 80 3.13 3.97 -12.48
N ALA A 81 4.28 3.69 -11.85
CA ALA A 81 4.97 2.43 -12.05
C ALA A 81 4.09 1.23 -11.64
N PHE A 82 4.14 0.14 -12.41
CA PHE A 82 3.40 -1.10 -12.12
C PHE A 82 3.68 -1.61 -10.70
N SER A 83 4.94 -1.54 -10.27
CA SER A 83 5.33 -1.90 -8.90
C SER A 83 4.53 -1.12 -7.84
N THR A 84 4.39 0.19 -7.99
CA THR A 84 3.63 1.02 -7.04
C THR A 84 2.18 0.57 -6.93
N TRP A 85 1.55 0.26 -8.06
CA TRP A 85 0.18 -0.23 -8.10
C TRP A 85 0.04 -1.64 -7.49
N LEU A 86 0.97 -2.55 -7.82
CA LEU A 86 1.01 -3.90 -7.27
C LEU A 86 1.22 -3.91 -5.76
N PHE A 87 2.21 -3.17 -5.26
CA PHE A 87 2.48 -3.10 -3.82
C PHE A 87 1.34 -2.47 -3.03
N LYS A 88 0.58 -1.55 -3.63
CA LYS A 88 -0.63 -1.01 -3.01
C LYS A 88 -1.71 -2.10 -2.84
N ILE A 89 -1.91 -2.94 -3.86
CA ILE A 89 -2.85 -4.07 -3.77
C ILE A 89 -2.39 -5.05 -2.69
N ALA A 90 -1.11 -5.42 -2.71
CA ALA A 90 -0.52 -6.36 -1.77
C ALA A 90 -0.62 -5.86 -0.31
N SER A 91 -0.24 -4.61 -0.06
CA SER A 91 -0.31 -4.04 1.29
C SER A 91 -1.74 -3.93 1.81
N ASN A 92 -2.69 -3.50 0.97
CA ASN A 92 -4.10 -3.45 1.36
C ASN A 92 -4.62 -4.86 1.71
N ASN A 93 -4.23 -5.88 0.93
CA ASN A 93 -4.59 -7.26 1.19
C ASN A 93 -4.06 -7.76 2.55
N ALA A 94 -2.78 -7.47 2.84
CA ALA A 94 -2.17 -7.83 4.11
C ALA A 94 -2.84 -7.13 5.31
N ILE A 95 -3.16 -5.84 5.19
CA ILE A 95 -3.87 -5.09 6.23
C ILE A 95 -5.25 -5.71 6.51
N ASP A 96 -6.02 -6.02 5.46
CA ASP A 96 -7.33 -6.66 5.60
C ASP A 96 -7.23 -8.05 6.25
N PHE A 97 -6.20 -8.82 5.89
CA PHE A 97 -5.93 -10.13 6.49
C PHE A 97 -5.62 -10.01 7.98
N LEU A 98 -4.68 -9.14 8.35
CA LEU A 98 -4.28 -8.92 9.74
C LEU A 98 -5.45 -8.43 10.61
N ARG A 99 -6.28 -7.54 10.07
CA ARG A 99 -7.50 -7.08 10.73
C ARG A 99 -8.46 -8.25 11.02
N LYS A 100 -8.72 -9.10 10.03
CA LYS A 100 -9.58 -10.28 10.19
C LYS A 100 -9.00 -11.29 11.19
N LYS A 101 -7.67 -11.50 11.15
CA LYS A 101 -6.95 -12.40 12.07
C LYS A 101 -7.09 -11.90 13.52
N LYS A 102 -6.92 -10.59 13.75
CA LYS A 102 -7.11 -9.95 15.06
C LYS A 102 -8.55 -10.09 15.56
N GLN A 103 -9.54 -9.84 14.71
CA GLN A 103 -10.96 -10.00 15.07
C GLN A 103 -11.29 -11.44 15.48
N LYS A 104 -10.80 -12.44 14.72
CA LYS A 104 -11.00 -13.85 15.07
C LYS A 104 -10.34 -14.23 16.40
N ALA A 105 -9.14 -13.73 16.66
CA ALA A 105 -8.44 -13.96 17.93
C ALA A 105 -9.22 -13.34 19.11
N THR A 106 -9.79 -12.15 18.96
CA THR A 106 -10.59 -11.49 19.99
C THR A 106 -11.91 -12.22 20.25
N LEU A 107 -12.55 -12.79 19.23
CA LEU A 107 -13.76 -13.59 19.37
C LEU A 107 -13.50 -14.96 20.01
N SER A 108 -12.31 -15.54 19.82
CA SER A 108 -11.91 -16.83 20.37
C SER A 108 -11.46 -16.74 21.82
N LEU A 109 -11.06 -15.57 22.30
CA LEU A 109 -10.68 -15.29 23.67
C LEU A 109 -11.81 -14.52 24.37
N ASN A 110 -12.74 -15.26 24.95
CA ASN A 110 -13.74 -14.73 25.90
C ASN A 110 -13.07 -14.38 27.25
N VAL A 111 -11.94 -13.66 27.20
CA VAL A 111 -11.21 -13.13 28.35
C VAL A 111 -11.12 -11.61 28.16
N LYS A 112 -11.68 -10.91 29.14
CA LYS A 112 -11.55 -9.48 29.32
C LYS A 112 -10.07 -9.09 29.23
N VAL A 113 -9.67 -8.46 28.15
CA VAL A 113 -8.42 -7.72 28.06
C VAL A 113 -8.79 -6.27 27.84
N ASP A 114 -8.43 -5.45 28.81
CA ASP A 114 -8.58 -4.00 28.82
C ASP A 114 -8.10 -3.42 27.48
N SER A 115 -9.01 -2.71 26.84
CA SER A 115 -8.83 -2.01 25.59
C SER A 115 -8.07 -0.71 25.84
N ASN A 116 -6.75 -0.76 26.03
CA ASN A 116 -5.95 0.48 26.04
C ASN A 116 -4.47 0.28 25.74
N GLU A 117 -4.15 -0.56 24.73
CA GLU A 117 -2.84 -0.48 24.12
C GLU A 117 -3.03 -0.40 22.60
N GLY A 118 -2.87 0.81 22.09
CA GLY A 118 -2.66 1.05 20.68
C GLY A 118 -1.45 0.21 20.25
N VAL A 119 -1.70 -0.83 19.45
CA VAL A 119 -0.63 -1.67 18.92
C VAL A 119 0.25 -0.77 18.07
N ASP A 120 1.36 -0.35 18.64
CA ASP A 120 2.41 0.36 17.93
C ASP A 120 2.97 -0.57 16.86
N PHE A 121 2.66 -0.25 15.60
CA PHE A 121 3.16 -0.97 14.43
C PHE A 121 4.70 -1.00 14.37
N SER A 122 5.37 -0.16 15.15
CA SER A 122 6.82 -0.14 15.29
C SER A 122 7.36 -1.35 16.05
N SER A 123 6.56 -2.01 16.89
CA SER A 123 6.97 -3.17 17.69
C SER A 123 6.99 -4.48 16.90
N TYR A 124 6.25 -4.57 15.79
CA TYR A 124 6.26 -5.75 14.89
C TYR A 124 7.42 -5.77 13.90
N ILE A 125 8.15 -4.67 13.78
CA ILE A 125 9.43 -4.66 13.10
C ILE A 125 10.48 -5.03 14.15
N LYS A 126 10.58 -6.33 14.49
CA LYS A 126 11.82 -6.84 15.08
C LYS A 126 12.93 -6.53 14.09
N SER A 127 13.64 -5.46 14.34
CA SER A 127 14.79 -5.02 13.60
C SER A 127 15.86 -6.13 13.66
N GLU A 128 16.13 -6.78 12.57
CA GLU A 128 17.53 -6.99 12.25
C GLU A 128 18.18 -5.62 12.43
N SER A 129 19.24 -5.57 13.22
CA SER A 129 19.91 -4.36 13.68
C SER A 129 20.17 -3.38 12.53
N LEU A 130 19.21 -2.47 12.30
CA LEU A 130 19.46 -1.32 11.44
C LEU A 130 20.61 -0.56 12.05
N ASP A 131 21.60 -0.19 11.24
CA ASP A 131 22.68 0.71 11.59
C ASP A 131 22.07 1.97 12.26
N PRO A 132 22.72 2.53 13.30
CA PRO A 132 22.28 3.76 13.95
C PRO A 132 21.96 4.88 12.95
N GLU A 133 22.71 4.98 11.86
CA GLU A 133 22.48 5.93 10.77
C GLU A 133 21.16 5.65 10.04
N GLU A 134 20.85 4.42 9.70
CA GLU A 134 19.59 4.04 9.06
C GLU A 134 18.37 4.30 9.97
N LYS A 135 18.52 4.06 11.29
CA LYS A 135 17.49 4.39 12.28
C LYS A 135 17.23 5.89 12.33
N PHE A 136 18.29 6.70 12.31
CA PHE A 136 18.18 8.16 12.30
C PHE A 136 17.50 8.67 11.04
N ILE A 137 17.92 8.21 9.86
CA ILE A 137 17.31 8.56 8.57
C ILE A 137 15.83 8.17 8.55
N ARG A 138 15.48 7.00 9.07
CA ARG A 138 14.09 6.53 9.15
C ARG A 138 13.25 7.42 10.06
N LYS A 139 13.77 7.77 11.24
CA LYS A 139 13.10 8.69 12.18
C LYS A 139 12.83 10.03 11.54
N GLN A 140 13.84 10.61 10.88
CA GLN A 140 13.71 11.88 10.17
C GLN A 140 12.67 11.84 9.04
N LYS A 141 12.61 10.74 8.27
CA LYS A 141 11.58 10.54 7.24
C LYS A 141 10.17 10.46 7.85
N ILE A 142 10.01 9.79 8.97
CA ILE A 142 8.71 9.68 9.67
C ILE A 142 8.27 11.04 10.18
N GLU A 143 9.16 11.82 10.78
CA GLU A 143 8.88 13.19 11.26
C GLU A 143 8.48 14.11 10.10
N THR A 144 9.20 14.04 8.98
CA THR A 144 8.87 14.80 7.76
C THR A 144 7.47 14.46 7.26
N ILE A 145 7.12 13.16 7.18
CA ILE A 145 5.79 12.74 6.74
C ILE A 145 4.71 13.25 7.70
N ARG A 146 4.93 13.18 9.02
CA ARG A 146 3.97 13.70 10.00
C ARG A 146 3.74 15.20 9.83
N LEU A 147 4.80 15.98 9.68
CA LEU A 147 4.69 17.42 9.42
C LEU A 147 3.91 17.72 8.13
N LEU A 148 4.13 16.94 7.07
CA LEU A 148 3.38 17.11 5.82
C LEU A 148 1.89 16.76 5.99
N VAL A 149 1.57 15.73 6.76
CA VAL A 149 0.18 15.38 7.09
C VAL A 149 -0.48 16.47 7.93
N ASP A 150 0.25 17.05 8.89
CA ASP A 150 -0.26 18.14 9.73
C ASP A 150 -0.56 19.41 8.94
N ASN A 151 0.16 19.65 7.86
CA ASN A 151 -0.05 20.80 6.97
C ASN A 151 -1.17 20.57 5.92
N LEU A 152 -1.77 19.39 5.85
CA LEU A 152 -2.92 19.17 4.98
C LEU A 152 -4.16 19.94 5.45
N LYS A 153 -5.05 20.28 4.52
CA LYS A 153 -6.38 20.80 4.89
C LYS A 153 -7.09 19.78 5.80
N PRO A 154 -7.86 20.25 6.82
CA PRO A 154 -8.45 19.38 7.86
C PRO A 154 -9.14 18.13 7.30
N LYS A 155 -9.96 18.26 6.25
CA LYS A 155 -10.67 17.17 5.63
C LYS A 155 -9.76 16.07 5.03
N TYR A 156 -8.57 16.42 4.56
CA TYR A 156 -7.60 15.47 4.01
C TYR A 156 -6.74 14.85 5.10
N LYS A 157 -6.35 15.64 6.09
CA LYS A 157 -5.67 15.18 7.30
C LYS A 157 -6.49 14.10 7.99
N GLU A 158 -7.76 14.39 8.28
CA GLU A 158 -8.70 13.44 8.90
C GLU A 158 -8.81 12.13 8.12
N MET A 159 -8.88 12.19 6.77
CA MET A 159 -8.91 10.99 5.93
C MET A 159 -7.63 10.15 6.08
N ILE A 160 -6.46 10.78 6.10
CA ILE A 160 -5.18 10.10 6.30
C ILE A 160 -5.11 9.49 7.70
N GLU A 161 -5.51 10.22 8.72
CA GLU A 161 -5.51 9.74 10.11
C GLU A 161 -6.42 8.53 10.29
N LEU A 162 -7.66 8.61 9.80
CA LEU A 162 -8.62 7.51 9.92
C LEU A 162 -8.17 6.25 9.15
N PHE A 163 -7.64 6.42 7.95
CA PHE A 163 -7.30 5.28 7.10
C PHE A 163 -5.94 4.65 7.44
N TYR A 164 -4.90 5.47 7.67
CA TYR A 164 -3.52 4.97 7.85
C TYR A 164 -3.09 4.83 9.30
N PHE A 165 -3.57 5.71 10.21
CA PHE A 165 -3.17 5.66 11.62
C PHE A 165 -4.18 4.90 12.48
N GLN A 166 -5.49 5.03 12.20
CA GLN A 166 -6.53 4.27 12.90
C GLN A 166 -6.93 2.99 12.14
N GLU A 167 -6.35 2.73 10.97
CA GLU A 167 -6.55 1.54 10.15
C GLU A 167 -8.02 1.22 9.82
N LEU A 168 -8.87 2.24 9.73
CA LEU A 168 -10.28 2.06 9.42
C LEU A 168 -10.47 1.75 7.93
N SER A 169 -11.39 0.83 7.62
CA SER A 169 -11.83 0.57 6.24
C SER A 169 -12.62 1.75 5.67
N HIS A 170 -12.78 1.81 4.35
CA HIS A 170 -13.60 2.84 3.72
C HIS A 170 -15.04 2.84 4.22
N GLU A 171 -15.59 1.66 4.50
CA GLU A 171 -16.93 1.47 5.03
C GLU A 171 -17.07 1.99 6.47
N GLU A 172 -16.05 1.77 7.31
CA GLU A 172 -16.02 2.27 8.68
C GLU A 172 -15.88 3.79 8.71
N ILE A 173 -15.00 4.35 7.87
CA ILE A 173 -14.85 5.80 7.71
C ILE A 173 -16.17 6.42 7.19
N SER A 174 -16.81 5.79 6.20
CA SER A 174 -18.09 6.22 5.65
C SER A 174 -19.16 6.29 6.73
N ARG A 175 -19.25 5.28 7.58
CA ARG A 175 -20.19 5.27 8.73
C ARG A 175 -19.83 6.31 9.78
N LYS A 176 -18.53 6.43 10.12
CA LYS A 176 -18.05 7.36 11.16
C LYS A 176 -18.28 8.83 10.78
N LEU A 177 -18.04 9.18 9.52
CA LEU A 177 -18.16 10.55 9.02
C LEU A 177 -19.49 10.84 8.35
N ASN A 178 -20.37 9.84 8.22
CA ASN A 178 -21.64 9.93 7.47
C ASN A 178 -21.46 10.47 6.04
N LEU A 179 -20.42 9.98 5.35
CA LEU A 179 -20.08 10.37 3.97
C LEU A 179 -20.17 9.16 3.03
N PRO A 180 -20.60 9.34 1.78
CA PRO A 180 -20.59 8.27 0.78
C PRO A 180 -19.19 7.67 0.60
N ILE A 181 -19.09 6.35 0.41
CA ILE A 181 -17.82 5.63 0.20
C ILE A 181 -17.04 6.22 -0.99
N GLY A 182 -17.74 6.64 -2.05
CA GLY A 182 -17.13 7.32 -3.19
C GLY A 182 -16.42 8.61 -2.81
N THR A 183 -17.00 9.38 -1.89
CA THR A 183 -16.41 10.62 -1.34
C THR A 183 -15.15 10.31 -0.52
N ILE A 184 -15.21 9.27 0.32
CA ILE A 184 -14.04 8.81 1.10
C ILE A 184 -12.88 8.44 0.17
N LYS A 185 -13.16 7.61 -0.85
CA LYS A 185 -12.14 7.21 -1.84
C LYS A 185 -11.54 8.40 -2.58
N ALA A 186 -12.38 9.34 -3.00
CA ALA A 186 -11.93 10.55 -3.71
C ALA A 186 -11.09 11.47 -2.81
N GLN A 187 -11.46 11.66 -1.54
CA GLN A 187 -10.71 12.48 -0.60
C GLN A 187 -9.37 11.84 -0.24
N LEU A 188 -9.33 10.53 -0.01
CA LEU A 188 -8.08 9.78 0.20
C LEU A 188 -7.15 9.85 -1.01
N PHE A 189 -7.69 9.76 -2.21
CA PHE A 189 -6.91 9.91 -3.44
C PHE A 189 -6.25 11.30 -3.50
N ARG A 190 -7.04 12.37 -3.32
CA ARG A 190 -6.53 13.75 -3.34
C ARG A 190 -5.53 14.03 -2.21
N ALA A 191 -5.77 13.49 -1.01
CA ALA A 191 -4.85 13.62 0.12
C ALA A 191 -3.48 13.01 -0.21
N ARG A 192 -3.46 11.83 -0.86
CA ARG A 192 -2.21 11.18 -1.28
C ARG A 192 -1.48 11.94 -2.38
N GLU A 193 -2.19 12.50 -3.34
CA GLU A 193 -1.59 13.36 -4.37
C GLU A 193 -0.92 14.59 -3.75
N LEU A 194 -1.59 15.27 -2.83
CA LEU A 194 -1.03 16.43 -2.14
C LEU A 194 0.25 16.07 -1.36
N LEU A 195 0.24 14.93 -0.63
CA LEU A 195 1.42 14.45 0.07
C LEU A 195 2.55 14.07 -0.89
N PHE A 196 2.24 13.44 -2.01
CA PHE A 196 3.22 13.09 -3.03
C PHE A 196 3.92 14.32 -3.62
N HIS A 197 3.14 15.34 -3.98
CA HIS A 197 3.70 16.60 -4.47
C HIS A 197 4.55 17.30 -3.41
N ALA A 198 4.08 17.38 -2.17
CA ALA A 198 4.83 17.99 -1.08
C ALA A 198 6.16 17.26 -0.79
N LEU A 199 6.17 15.92 -0.83
CA LEU A 199 7.38 15.11 -0.66
C LEU A 199 8.40 15.32 -1.79
N ASN A 200 7.94 15.50 -3.01
CA ASN A 200 8.83 15.73 -4.15
C ASN A 200 9.44 17.14 -4.11
N HIS A 201 8.68 18.15 -3.69
CA HIS A 201 9.20 19.50 -3.50
C HIS A 201 10.15 19.66 -2.30
N SER A 202 10.04 18.80 -1.30
CA SER A 202 10.97 18.82 -0.15
C SER A 202 12.33 18.17 -0.44
N LYS A 203 12.50 17.57 -1.62
CA LYS A 203 13.77 16.94 -2.08
C LYS A 203 14.57 17.83 -3.03
N SER A 204 14.04 18.97 -3.43
CA SER A 204 14.73 20.01 -4.21
C SER A 204 15.27 21.10 -3.32
#